data_cdf004e447a81802d5e0c99a3a434e3d
#
_entry.id   cdf004e447a81802d5e0c99a3a434e3d
#
_cell.length_a   1.000
_cell.length_b   1.000
_cell.length_c   1.000
_cell.angle_alpha   90.00
_cell.angle_beta   90.00
_cell.angle_gamma   90.00
#
_symmetry.space_group_name_H-M   'P 1'
#
loop_
_entity.id
_entity.type
_entity.pdbx_description
1 polymer ?
#
loop_
_entity_poly.entity_id
_entity_poly.type
_entity_poly.pdbx_seq_one_letter_code
_entity_poly.pdbx_strand_id
1 'polypeptide(L)'
;IRRLEALIMAAPPPTRPGRILLGCPPQEQHIIGPLLLTFLLRRRGWQVIYLGPNVPADQLESTIEITQPQLVILSAQLLHTAATLLEASKLLQQVRVPLAYGGLVFNMLPKLRERIPGHFLGERLEAAPQVIETLVATGSDPLITSGMTLTVGDRLRSSADSYALLG
;
A
#
# COMPACT_ATOMS: atom_id res chain seq x y z
N ILE A 1 -2.46 19.77 9.13
CA ILE A 1 -2.58 18.44 9.75
C ILE A 1 -3.90 18.34 10.49
N ARG A 2 -4.19 19.11 11.54
CA ARG A 2 -5.43 19.04 12.36
C ARG A 2 -6.73 19.01 11.56
N ARG A 3 -6.85 19.82 10.49
CA ARG A 3 -8.05 19.82 9.63
C ARG A 3 -8.20 18.51 8.86
N LEU A 4 -7.11 17.94 8.39
CA LEU A 4 -7.12 16.67 7.68
C LEU A 4 -7.47 15.51 8.61
N GLU A 5 -6.92 15.49 9.81
CA GLU A 5 -7.27 14.52 10.86
C GLU A 5 -8.78 14.63 11.23
N ALA A 6 -9.30 15.83 11.36
CA ALA A 6 -10.74 16.04 11.61
C ALA A 6 -11.61 15.49 10.46
N LEU A 7 -11.20 15.67 9.20
CA LEU A 7 -11.89 15.10 8.04
C LEU A 7 -11.80 13.56 8.00
N ILE A 8 -10.66 13.01 8.40
CA ILE A 8 -10.50 11.56 8.52
C ILE A 8 -11.44 10.98 9.59
N MET A 9 -11.57 11.67 10.73
CA MET A 9 -12.48 11.25 11.81
C MET A 9 -13.95 11.41 11.44
N ALA A 10 -14.28 12.40 10.61
CA ALA A 10 -15.65 12.65 10.13
C ALA A 10 -16.01 11.79 8.90
N ALA A 11 -15.11 10.92 8.42
CA ALA A 11 -15.40 10.05 7.30
C ALA A 11 -16.56 9.08 7.65
N PRO A 12 -17.42 8.75 6.67
CA PRO A 12 -18.52 7.81 6.91
C PRO A 12 -17.99 6.43 7.34
N PRO A 13 -18.82 5.62 8.01
CA PRO A 13 -18.46 4.25 8.36
C PRO A 13 -18.00 3.45 7.13
N PRO A 14 -17.09 2.48 7.30
CA PRO A 14 -16.63 1.65 6.21
C PRO A 14 -17.76 0.81 5.63
N THR A 15 -17.83 0.71 4.32
CA THR A 15 -18.82 -0.06 3.55
C THR A 15 -18.19 -1.24 2.80
N ARG A 16 -16.86 -1.30 2.74
CA ARG A 16 -16.12 -2.37 2.07
C ARG A 16 -15.58 -3.37 3.11
N PRO A 17 -15.55 -4.67 2.79
CA PRO A 17 -14.99 -5.67 3.69
C PRO A 17 -13.46 -5.55 3.75
N GLY A 18 -12.89 -6.02 4.88
CA GLY A 18 -11.46 -6.07 5.11
C GLY A 18 -10.87 -4.76 5.64
N ARG A 19 -9.61 -4.85 6.06
CA ARG A 19 -8.86 -3.76 6.70
C ARG A 19 -7.58 -3.48 5.94
N ILE A 20 -7.21 -2.21 5.88
CA ILE A 20 -5.95 -1.74 5.31
C ILE A 20 -5.17 -1.08 6.44
N LEU A 21 -3.93 -1.51 6.68
CA LEU A 21 -3.00 -0.78 7.54
C LEU A 21 -2.23 0.22 6.69
N LEU A 22 -2.05 1.43 7.21
CA LEU A 22 -1.29 2.47 6.53
C LEU A 22 -0.41 3.20 7.54
N GLY A 23 0.87 3.35 7.22
CA GLY A 23 1.82 4.02 8.10
C GLY A 23 3.12 4.38 7.40
N CYS A 24 4.07 4.80 8.21
CA CYS A 24 5.43 5.11 7.77
C CYS A 24 6.41 4.14 8.43
N PRO A 25 7.42 3.64 7.70
CA PRO A 25 8.42 2.73 8.28
C PRO A 25 9.25 3.44 9.36
N PRO A 26 10.09 2.71 10.12
CA PRO A 26 10.96 3.33 11.11
C PRO A 26 11.74 4.51 10.55
N GLN A 27 11.89 5.57 11.37
CA GLN A 27 12.57 6.83 11.07
C GLN A 27 11.86 7.74 10.04
N GLU A 28 10.72 7.35 9.49
CA GLU A 28 9.94 8.20 8.57
C GLU A 28 8.92 9.06 9.32
N GLN A 29 9.05 10.39 9.16
CA GLN A 29 8.22 11.38 9.84
C GLN A 29 7.26 12.13 8.91
N HIS A 30 7.34 11.93 7.59
CA HIS A 30 6.53 12.64 6.62
C HIS A 30 5.13 12.04 6.48
N ILE A 31 4.19 12.61 7.21
CA ILE A 31 2.84 12.05 7.38
C ILE A 31 1.78 12.60 6.43
N ILE A 32 2.04 13.69 5.70
CA ILE A 32 0.99 14.36 4.89
C ILE A 32 0.44 13.45 3.80
N GLY A 33 1.31 12.79 3.04
CA GLY A 33 0.91 11.84 2.00
C GLY A 33 0.09 10.67 2.55
N PRO A 34 0.58 9.96 3.59
CA PRO A 34 -0.16 8.93 4.30
C PRO A 34 -1.52 9.38 4.84
N LEU A 35 -1.62 10.56 5.44
CA LEU A 35 -2.90 11.10 5.93
C LEU A 35 -3.88 11.38 4.79
N LEU A 36 -3.41 11.98 3.70
CA LEU A 36 -4.23 12.21 2.51
C LEU A 36 -4.73 10.90 1.91
N LEU A 37 -3.87 9.90 1.79
CA LEU A 37 -4.27 8.58 1.30
C LEU A 37 -5.29 7.91 2.23
N THR A 38 -5.10 8.01 3.55
CA THR A 38 -6.07 7.54 4.54
C THR A 38 -7.44 8.19 4.33
N PHE A 39 -7.47 9.52 4.16
CA PHE A 39 -8.70 10.26 3.89
C PHE A 39 -9.39 9.79 2.59
N LEU A 40 -8.64 9.69 1.50
CA LEU A 40 -9.17 9.25 0.20
C LEU A 40 -9.74 7.83 0.25
N LEU A 41 -9.06 6.91 0.93
CA LEU A 41 -9.51 5.52 1.08
C LEU A 41 -10.75 5.42 1.97
N ARG A 42 -10.80 6.13 3.10
CA ARG A 42 -11.98 6.14 3.97
C ARG A 42 -13.20 6.69 3.27
N ARG A 43 -13.05 7.76 2.47
CA ARG A 43 -14.15 8.29 1.64
C ARG A 43 -14.67 7.29 0.60
N ARG A 44 -13.86 6.32 0.21
CA ARG A 44 -14.24 5.22 -0.70
C ARG A 44 -14.78 3.99 0.03
N GLY A 45 -15.02 4.11 1.33
CA GLY A 45 -15.61 3.06 2.15
C GLY A 45 -14.63 2.02 2.71
N TRP A 46 -13.33 2.26 2.62
CA TRP A 46 -12.33 1.36 3.20
C TRP A 46 -12.17 1.56 4.71
N GLN A 47 -12.04 0.47 5.45
CA GLN A 47 -11.58 0.51 6.84
C GLN A 47 -10.06 0.65 6.86
N VAL A 48 -9.57 1.87 7.10
CA VAL A 48 -8.14 2.15 7.18
C VAL A 48 -7.74 2.40 8.62
N ILE A 49 -6.76 1.63 9.08
CA ILE A 49 -6.09 1.83 10.37
C ILE A 49 -4.78 2.55 10.08
N TYR A 50 -4.73 3.83 10.45
CA TYR A 50 -3.54 4.65 10.27
C TYR A 50 -2.64 4.51 11.50
N LEU A 51 -1.43 4.01 11.30
CA LEU A 51 -0.45 3.73 12.37
C LEU A 51 0.41 4.93 12.74
N GLY A 52 0.43 5.96 11.89
CA GLY A 52 1.25 7.14 12.13
C GLY A 52 2.66 7.06 11.54
N PRO A 53 3.53 8.00 11.96
CA PRO A 53 4.94 8.01 11.59
C PRO A 53 5.75 7.00 12.39
N ASN A 54 6.95 6.66 11.88
CA ASN A 54 7.98 5.94 12.63
C ASN A 54 7.47 4.67 13.31
N VAL A 55 6.78 3.81 12.56
CA VAL A 55 6.21 2.56 13.10
C VAL A 55 7.30 1.51 13.27
N PRO A 56 7.61 1.08 14.49
CA PRO A 56 8.58 0.01 14.73
C PRO A 56 8.11 -1.34 14.15
N ALA A 57 9.05 -2.21 13.83
CA ALA A 57 8.73 -3.51 13.21
C ALA A 57 7.89 -4.41 14.13
N ASP A 58 8.18 -4.44 15.42
CA ASP A 58 7.42 -5.19 16.43
C ASP A 58 5.99 -4.69 16.60
N GLN A 59 5.78 -3.36 16.54
CA GLN A 59 4.46 -2.76 16.53
C GLN A 59 3.69 -3.11 15.26
N LEU A 60 4.36 -3.11 14.11
CA LEU A 60 3.74 -3.49 12.84
C LEU A 60 3.28 -4.96 12.89
N GLU A 61 4.15 -5.86 13.36
CA GLU A 61 3.87 -7.29 13.48
C GLU A 61 2.69 -7.55 14.41
N SER A 62 2.72 -7.03 15.63
CA SER A 62 1.63 -7.20 16.60
C SER A 62 0.30 -6.61 16.09
N THR A 63 0.34 -5.49 15.36
CA THR A 63 -0.88 -4.92 14.77
C THR A 63 -1.43 -5.79 13.66
N ILE A 64 -0.58 -6.40 12.84
CA ILE A 64 -0.99 -7.34 11.79
C ILE A 64 -1.69 -8.56 12.42
N GLU A 65 -1.12 -9.14 13.46
CA GLU A 65 -1.69 -10.28 14.16
C GLU A 65 -3.10 -9.99 14.72
N ILE A 66 -3.28 -8.81 15.31
CA ILE A 66 -4.56 -8.41 15.92
C ILE A 66 -5.59 -8.03 14.85
N THR A 67 -5.19 -7.30 13.82
CA THR A 67 -6.14 -6.70 12.87
C THR A 67 -6.40 -7.53 11.63
N GLN A 68 -5.52 -8.48 11.30
CA GLN A 68 -5.60 -9.33 10.12
C GLN A 68 -5.90 -8.52 8.85
N PRO A 69 -5.01 -7.58 8.46
CA PRO A 69 -5.25 -6.72 7.31
C PRO A 69 -5.09 -7.50 6.00
N GLN A 70 -5.84 -7.10 4.99
CA GLN A 70 -5.68 -7.63 3.64
C GLN A 70 -4.58 -6.91 2.84
N LEU A 71 -4.12 -5.77 3.31
CA LEU A 71 -3.06 -4.97 2.69
C LEU A 71 -2.39 -4.09 3.73
N VAL A 72 -1.07 -4.00 3.66
CA VAL A 72 -0.28 -3.00 4.38
C VAL A 72 0.26 -1.98 3.37
N ILE A 73 0.15 -0.70 3.70
CA ILE A 73 0.67 0.40 2.88
C ILE A 73 1.73 1.14 3.69
N LEU A 74 2.93 1.28 3.13
CA LEU A 74 4.02 2.03 3.74
C LEU A 74 4.49 3.15 2.80
N SER A 75 4.78 4.32 3.36
CA SER A 75 5.28 5.47 2.62
C SER A 75 6.64 5.91 3.12
N ALA A 76 7.62 6.05 2.21
CA ALA A 76 8.95 6.55 2.51
C ALA A 76 9.32 7.73 1.59
N GLN A 77 9.90 8.79 2.17
CA GLN A 77 10.26 10.00 1.42
C GLN A 77 11.77 10.11 1.20
N LEU A 78 12.58 9.47 2.01
CA LEU A 78 14.03 9.59 2.06
C LEU A 78 14.71 8.24 1.79
N LEU A 79 15.97 8.28 1.36
CA LEU A 79 16.70 7.05 1.02
C LEU A 79 16.87 6.10 2.22
N HIS A 80 17.17 6.66 3.40
CA HIS A 80 17.30 5.84 4.60
C HIS A 80 15.95 5.23 5.05
N THR A 81 14.84 5.94 4.85
CA THR A 81 13.51 5.39 5.15
C THR A 81 13.02 4.39 4.10
N ALA A 82 13.52 4.46 2.87
CA ALA A 82 13.35 3.39 1.89
C ALA A 82 14.08 2.10 2.33
N ALA A 83 15.24 2.22 2.97
CA ALA A 83 15.96 1.06 3.51
C ALA A 83 15.17 0.42 4.68
N THR A 84 14.62 1.20 5.60
CA THR A 84 13.77 0.68 6.68
C THR A 84 12.46 0.09 6.15
N LEU A 85 11.91 0.64 5.05
CA LEU A 85 10.77 0.04 4.36
C LEU A 85 11.12 -1.32 3.74
N LEU A 86 12.31 -1.46 3.16
CA LEU A 86 12.79 -2.75 2.66
C LEU A 86 12.87 -3.80 3.79
N GLU A 87 13.35 -3.44 4.98
CA GLU A 87 13.36 -4.36 6.12
C GLU A 87 11.93 -4.73 6.56
N ALA A 88 11.02 -3.77 6.64
CA ALA A 88 9.61 -4.03 6.92
C ALA A 88 8.96 -4.95 5.86
N SER A 89 9.35 -4.82 4.58
CA SER A 89 8.83 -5.67 3.52
C SER A 89 9.21 -7.14 3.68
N LYS A 90 10.38 -7.44 4.23
CA LYS A 90 10.80 -8.83 4.53
C LYS A 90 9.94 -9.45 5.62
N LEU A 91 9.60 -8.68 6.67
CA LEU A 91 8.66 -9.10 7.69
C LEU A 91 7.29 -9.43 7.09
N LEU A 92 6.77 -8.53 6.23
CA LEU A 92 5.46 -8.72 5.59
C LEU A 92 5.40 -9.95 4.70
N GLN A 93 6.50 -10.30 4.02
CA GLN A 93 6.60 -11.55 3.28
C GLN A 93 6.54 -12.78 4.19
N GLN A 94 7.18 -12.75 5.36
CA GLN A 94 7.16 -13.85 6.32
C GLN A 94 5.74 -14.10 6.85
N VAL A 95 5.01 -13.04 7.17
CA VAL A 95 3.62 -13.13 7.67
C VAL A 95 2.60 -13.22 6.54
N ARG A 96 3.04 -13.23 5.28
CA ARG A 96 2.21 -13.37 4.07
C ARG A 96 1.13 -12.31 3.94
N VAL A 97 1.43 -11.07 4.27
CA VAL A 97 0.54 -9.93 4.05
C VAL A 97 1.06 -9.10 2.89
N PRO A 98 0.24 -8.79 1.87
CA PRO A 98 0.64 -7.97 0.75
C PRO A 98 1.09 -6.58 1.18
N LEU A 99 2.18 -6.09 0.56
CA LEU A 99 2.69 -4.72 0.72
C LEU A 99 2.38 -3.90 -0.53
N ALA A 100 1.79 -2.72 -0.33
CA ALA A 100 1.84 -1.63 -1.29
C ALA A 100 2.69 -0.50 -0.73
N TYR A 101 3.39 0.23 -1.57
CA TYR A 101 4.26 1.30 -1.10
C TYR A 101 4.31 2.49 -2.06
N GLY A 102 4.71 3.63 -1.53
CA GLY A 102 4.90 4.85 -2.29
C GLY A 102 5.80 5.84 -1.55
N GLY A 103 5.91 7.02 -2.12
CA GLY A 103 6.67 8.13 -1.57
C GLY A 103 7.69 8.69 -2.53
N LEU A 104 8.16 9.91 -2.24
CA LEU A 104 8.99 10.70 -3.14
C LEU A 104 10.29 10.00 -3.54
N VAL A 105 10.94 9.28 -2.63
CA VAL A 105 12.21 8.60 -2.90
C VAL A 105 12.10 7.61 -4.07
N PHE A 106 10.97 6.95 -4.23
CA PHE A 106 10.73 5.99 -5.32
C PHE A 106 10.45 6.67 -6.66
N ASN A 107 10.00 7.92 -6.65
CA ASN A 107 9.86 8.74 -7.86
C ASN A 107 11.22 9.29 -8.31
N MET A 108 12.05 9.71 -7.36
CA MET A 108 13.39 10.23 -7.63
C MET A 108 14.40 9.14 -8.02
N LEU A 109 14.26 7.95 -7.46
CA LEU A 109 15.16 6.82 -7.65
C LEU A 109 14.36 5.56 -8.07
N PRO A 110 13.86 5.48 -9.32
CA PRO A 110 12.99 4.38 -9.76
C PRO A 110 13.61 2.98 -9.62
N LYS A 111 14.94 2.85 -9.69
CA LYS A 111 15.64 1.58 -9.48
C LYS A 111 15.43 0.97 -8.09
N LEU A 112 15.06 1.77 -7.09
CA LEU A 112 14.71 1.24 -5.76
C LEU A 112 13.45 0.36 -5.81
N ARG A 113 12.56 0.61 -6.76
CA ARG A 113 11.32 -0.17 -6.93
C ARG A 113 11.62 -1.65 -7.22
N GLU A 114 12.73 -1.93 -7.89
CA GLU A 114 13.16 -3.29 -8.21
C GLU A 114 13.61 -4.10 -6.98
N ARG A 115 13.91 -3.42 -5.88
CA ARG A 115 14.40 -4.04 -4.64
C ARG A 115 13.32 -4.24 -3.59
N ILE A 116 12.19 -3.55 -3.69
CA ILE A 116 11.12 -3.64 -2.72
C ILE A 116 10.11 -4.72 -3.15
N PRO A 117 10.00 -5.83 -2.43
CA PRO A 117 8.97 -6.83 -2.70
C PRO A 117 7.61 -6.28 -2.28
N GLY A 118 6.84 -5.81 -3.24
CA GLY A 118 5.54 -5.18 -3.03
C GLY A 118 5.07 -4.42 -4.27
N HIS A 119 3.93 -3.78 -4.14
CA HIS A 119 3.29 -3.06 -5.24
C HIS A 119 3.53 -1.57 -5.12
N PHE A 120 4.22 -0.99 -6.10
CA PHE A 120 4.38 0.45 -6.16
C PHE A 120 3.06 1.13 -6.56
N LEU A 121 2.59 2.08 -5.75
CA LEU A 121 1.30 2.75 -5.93
C LEU A 121 1.27 3.83 -7.01
N GLY A 122 2.40 4.04 -7.69
CA GLY A 122 2.52 5.06 -8.72
C GLY A 122 3.09 6.38 -8.20
N GLU A 123 3.30 7.30 -9.12
CA GLU A 123 3.96 8.59 -8.85
C GLU A 123 2.99 9.65 -8.33
N ARG A 124 1.69 9.42 -8.50
CA ARG A 124 0.64 10.38 -8.17
C ARG A 124 -0.29 9.83 -7.11
N LEU A 125 -0.41 10.57 -6.02
CA LEU A 125 -1.23 10.17 -4.88
C LEU A 125 -2.71 10.00 -5.24
N GLU A 126 -3.22 10.80 -6.17
CA GLU A 126 -4.63 10.77 -6.59
C GLU A 126 -5.00 9.45 -7.29
N ALA A 127 -4.03 8.81 -7.93
CA ALA A 127 -4.21 7.53 -8.60
C ALA A 127 -4.11 6.32 -7.65
N ALA A 128 -3.43 6.49 -6.51
CA ALA A 128 -3.16 5.40 -5.58
C ALA A 128 -4.42 4.65 -5.10
N PRO A 129 -5.56 5.29 -4.77
CA PRO A 129 -6.76 4.56 -4.36
C PRO A 129 -7.27 3.58 -5.42
N GLN A 130 -7.19 3.92 -6.71
CA GLN A 130 -7.59 3.04 -7.79
C GLN A 130 -6.68 1.82 -7.92
N VAL A 131 -5.38 2.01 -7.79
CA VAL A 131 -4.39 0.93 -7.76
C VAL A 131 -4.66 -0.01 -6.59
N ILE A 132 -4.90 0.53 -5.40
CA ILE A 132 -5.21 -0.24 -4.19
C ILE A 132 -6.50 -1.08 -4.38
N GLU A 133 -7.55 -0.49 -4.93
CA GLU A 133 -8.80 -1.21 -5.22
C GLU A 133 -8.58 -2.38 -6.18
N THR A 134 -7.72 -2.20 -7.17
CA THR A 134 -7.33 -3.26 -8.09
C THR A 134 -6.55 -4.36 -7.39
N LEU A 135 -5.56 -4.03 -6.57
CA LEU A 135 -4.75 -4.99 -5.82
C LEU A 135 -5.61 -5.85 -4.89
N VAL A 136 -6.50 -5.22 -4.16
CA VAL A 136 -7.40 -5.94 -3.25
C VAL A 136 -8.38 -6.84 -4.00
N ALA A 137 -8.95 -6.38 -5.13
CA ALA A 137 -9.90 -7.15 -5.92
C ALA A 137 -9.27 -8.38 -6.61
N THR A 138 -8.00 -8.29 -6.99
CA THR A 138 -7.29 -9.40 -7.66
C THR A 138 -6.67 -10.41 -6.69
N GLY A 139 -6.74 -10.15 -5.37
CA GLY A 139 -6.05 -10.97 -4.38
C GLY A 139 -4.55 -10.91 -4.61
N SER A 140 -3.92 -9.77 -4.25
CA SER A 140 -2.48 -9.57 -4.43
C SER A 140 -1.70 -10.72 -3.77
N ASP A 141 -0.87 -11.40 -4.56
CA ASP A 141 0.02 -12.44 -4.05
C ASP A 141 1.08 -11.79 -3.14
N PRO A 142 1.18 -12.17 -1.86
CA PRO A 142 2.19 -11.65 -0.96
C PRO A 142 3.63 -11.99 -1.38
N LEU A 143 3.79 -12.92 -2.33
CA LEU A 143 5.08 -13.38 -2.83
C LEU A 143 5.51 -12.70 -4.15
N ILE A 144 4.76 -11.72 -4.67
CA ILE A 144 5.17 -11.03 -5.89
C ILE A 144 6.49 -10.29 -5.63
N THR A 145 7.51 -10.78 -6.29
CA THR A 145 8.83 -10.17 -6.36
C THR A 145 8.75 -8.89 -7.19
N SER A 146 9.33 -7.85 -6.65
CA SER A 146 9.89 -6.63 -7.23
C SER A 146 9.62 -6.39 -8.73
N GLY A 147 8.99 -5.28 -9.06
CA GLY A 147 9.07 -4.65 -10.38
C GLY A 147 7.82 -4.63 -11.24
N MET A 148 6.70 -5.26 -10.88
CA MET A 148 5.48 -5.14 -11.67
C MET A 148 4.69 -3.87 -11.33
N THR A 149 4.87 -2.85 -12.14
CA THR A 149 3.90 -1.75 -12.23
C THR A 149 2.69 -2.28 -12.98
N LEU A 150 1.57 -2.48 -12.31
CA LEU A 150 0.30 -2.81 -12.97
C LEU A 150 -0.16 -1.57 -13.75
N THR A 151 0.07 -1.56 -15.06
CA THR A 151 -0.58 -0.61 -15.96
C THR A 151 -1.96 -1.12 -16.35
N VAL A 152 -2.94 -0.22 -16.42
CA VAL A 152 -4.34 -0.51 -16.79
C VAL A 152 -4.46 -1.21 -18.16
N GLY A 153 -3.38 -1.23 -18.96
CA GLY A 153 -3.31 -1.86 -20.29
C GLY A 153 -3.16 -3.39 -20.31
N ASP A 154 -2.70 -4.01 -19.23
CA ASP A 154 -2.40 -5.45 -19.25
C ASP A 154 -3.63 -6.36 -19.06
N ARG A 155 -4.78 -5.79 -18.68
CA ARG A 155 -6.04 -6.57 -18.52
C ARG A 155 -6.67 -7.03 -19.84
N LEU A 156 -6.38 -6.36 -20.94
CA LEU A 156 -7.01 -6.69 -22.24
C LEU A 156 -6.33 -7.88 -22.94
N ARG A 157 -5.13 -8.26 -22.54
CA ARG A 157 -4.41 -9.40 -23.13
C ARG A 157 -4.71 -10.73 -22.44
N SER A 158 -4.92 -10.73 -21.13
CA SER A 158 -5.18 -11.96 -20.37
C SER A 158 -6.57 -12.55 -20.61
N SER A 159 -7.57 -11.74 -21.01
CA SER A 159 -8.91 -12.25 -21.32
C SER A 159 -9.02 -12.77 -22.76
N ALA A 160 -8.12 -12.38 -23.67
CA ALA A 160 -8.14 -12.84 -25.06
C ALA A 160 -7.55 -14.26 -25.21
N ASP A 161 -6.59 -14.62 -24.39
CA ASP A 161 -5.94 -15.96 -24.45
C ASP A 161 -6.79 -17.08 -23.85
N SER A 162 -7.78 -16.75 -23.00
CA SER A 162 -8.69 -17.77 -22.42
C SER A 162 -9.78 -18.25 -23.38
N TYR A 163 -10.03 -17.54 -24.46
CA TYR A 163 -11.03 -17.94 -25.48
C TYR A 163 -10.45 -18.67 -26.70
N ALA A 164 -9.12 -18.74 -26.82
CA ALA A 164 -8.47 -19.40 -27.95
C ALA A 164 -8.25 -20.92 -27.78
N LEU A 165 -8.64 -21.51 -26.64
CA LEU A 165 -8.47 -22.94 -26.32
C LEU A 165 -9.76 -23.76 -26.35
N LEU A 166 -10.87 -23.20 -26.87
CA LEU A 166 -12.16 -23.88 -27.04
C LEU A 166 -12.70 -23.76 -28.47
N GLY A 167 -11.81 -23.91 -29.45
CA GLY A 167 -12.16 -24.02 -30.85
C GLY A 167 -11.53 -25.26 -31.47
#